data_6f7a877f7b989afd311760282e1badb7
#
_entry.id   6f7a877f7b989afd311760282e1badb7
#
_cell.length_a   1.000
_cell.length_b   1.000
_cell.length_c   1.000
_cell.angle_alpha   90.00
_cell.angle_beta   90.00
_cell.angle_gamma   90.00
#
_symmetry.space_group_name_H-M   'P 1'
#
loop_
_entity.id
_entity.type
_entity.pdbx_description
1 polymer ?
#
loop_
_entity_poly.entity_id
_entity_poly.type
_entity_poly.pdbx_seq_one_letter_code
_entity_poly.pdbx_strand_id
1 'polypeptide(L)'
;MPAYPKERFHTLVDQIPEKIKERIFCFSGNLFLCEEAAKQIINKIKKKNVIIEYIFGDEIDQACFREKLLSASLFAEEKIIWIKDLTEFSFLSPEIINHLQHYLVITTLEAKAIPDFIIKQAIFVDFSVKPKEQQKWQEQLIQTLLKKAKKRITPTAKTYLLDYTGFNLFAIKNYLEMLINYIGEKEVINERHIINMVTPIKEEAAFAIGEKLVQNKTEVALRFLKNLVEQGFHPLAILSLLIKEWRFLLEAKILLEEGKINFNESYSYQQFLKTIYPEVKRKKITILINLHPYVLYIILKRANRYSLRGLYRLHEKLLLTDSFIKTSTQNSLYYLEMLILFWVKCLGDKNG
;
A
#
# COMPACT_ATOMS: atom_id res chain seq x y z
N MET A 1 11.64 -26.57 -5.32
CA MET A 1 11.73 -25.95 -6.66
C MET A 1 12.02 -24.46 -6.48
N PRO A 2 12.76 -23.80 -7.37
CA PRO A 2 12.82 -22.34 -7.33
C PRO A 2 11.41 -21.77 -7.59
N ALA A 3 11.12 -20.60 -6.97
CA ALA A 3 9.87 -19.89 -7.19
C ALA A 3 9.61 -19.70 -8.69
N TYR A 4 8.39 -19.91 -9.14
CA TYR A 4 8.03 -19.64 -10.53
C TYR A 4 8.14 -18.13 -10.79
N PRO A 5 8.79 -17.69 -11.88
CA PRO A 5 8.97 -16.26 -12.14
C PRO A 5 7.63 -15.54 -12.31
N LYS A 6 7.39 -14.48 -11.52
CA LYS A 6 6.15 -13.68 -11.58
C LYS A 6 5.88 -13.08 -12.97
N GLU A 7 6.93 -12.80 -13.74
CA GLU A 7 6.85 -12.28 -15.10
C GLU A 7 6.25 -13.28 -16.08
N ARG A 8 6.36 -14.57 -15.80
CA ARG A 8 5.82 -15.67 -16.62
C ARG A 8 4.51 -16.24 -16.08
N PHE A 9 3.90 -15.58 -15.10
CA PHE A 9 2.67 -16.09 -14.47
C PHE A 9 1.53 -16.30 -15.47
N HIS A 10 1.39 -15.48 -16.50
CA HIS A 10 0.39 -15.67 -17.55
C HIS A 10 0.59 -17.01 -18.29
N THR A 11 1.83 -17.35 -18.61
CA THR A 11 2.15 -18.65 -19.26
C THR A 11 1.78 -19.83 -18.36
N LEU A 12 1.96 -19.68 -17.03
CA LEU A 12 1.52 -20.68 -16.06
C LEU A 12 0.01 -20.87 -16.11
N VAL A 13 -0.75 -19.79 -16.08
CA VAL A 13 -2.23 -19.81 -16.11
C VAL A 13 -2.74 -20.48 -17.40
N ASP A 14 -2.08 -20.24 -18.53
CA ASP A 14 -2.47 -20.84 -19.81
C ASP A 14 -2.19 -22.35 -19.88
N GLN A 15 -1.29 -22.87 -19.05
CA GLN A 15 -0.94 -24.29 -18.97
C GLN A 15 -1.87 -25.10 -18.05
N ILE A 16 -2.71 -24.46 -17.28
CA ILE A 16 -3.69 -25.09 -16.38
C ILE A 16 -5.01 -25.33 -17.16
N PRO A 17 -5.67 -26.50 -16.99
CA PRO A 17 -5.30 -27.69 -16.24
C PRO A 17 -4.51 -28.72 -17.06
N GLU A 18 -4.27 -28.48 -18.34
CA GLU A 18 -3.82 -29.51 -19.28
C GLU A 18 -2.42 -30.06 -18.99
N LYS A 19 -1.49 -29.19 -18.59
CA LYS A 19 -0.07 -29.53 -18.34
C LYS A 19 0.35 -29.53 -16.90
N ILE A 20 -0.46 -28.94 -16.01
CA ILE A 20 -0.14 -28.73 -14.60
C ILE A 20 -1.04 -29.64 -13.77
N LYS A 21 -0.41 -30.59 -13.07
CA LYS A 21 -1.07 -31.58 -12.22
C LYS A 21 -1.03 -31.23 -10.73
N GLU A 22 -0.28 -30.21 -10.37
CA GLU A 22 -0.14 -29.73 -9.00
C GLU A 22 -1.48 -29.22 -8.50
N ARG A 23 -1.80 -29.61 -7.26
CA ARG A 23 -3.04 -29.20 -6.58
C ARG A 23 -2.85 -28.05 -5.58
N ILE A 24 -1.60 -27.64 -5.34
CA ILE A 24 -1.27 -26.62 -4.37
C ILE A 24 -0.65 -25.43 -5.09
N PHE A 25 -1.25 -24.27 -4.87
CA PHE A 25 -0.78 -22.98 -5.39
C PHE A 25 -0.53 -22.04 -4.20
N CYS A 26 0.68 -21.51 -4.10
CA CYS A 26 1.07 -20.65 -3.02
C CYS A 26 1.61 -19.32 -3.55
N PHE A 27 1.02 -18.22 -3.14
CA PHE A 27 1.35 -16.86 -3.56
C PHE A 27 1.76 -16.02 -2.37
N SER A 28 2.93 -15.39 -2.44
CA SER A 28 3.43 -14.50 -1.39
C SER A 28 3.70 -13.09 -1.88
N GLY A 29 3.75 -12.11 -0.96
CA GLY A 29 4.12 -10.75 -1.24
C GLY A 29 2.95 -9.76 -1.23
N ASN A 30 2.76 -8.97 -2.28
CA ASN A 30 1.66 -8.02 -2.33
C ASN A 30 0.32 -8.74 -2.41
N LEU A 31 -0.51 -8.63 -1.38
CA LEU A 31 -1.78 -9.37 -1.26
C LEU A 31 -2.73 -9.14 -2.44
N PHE A 32 -2.79 -7.92 -2.97
CA PHE A 32 -3.61 -7.65 -4.14
C PHE A 32 -3.20 -8.51 -5.34
N LEU A 33 -1.89 -8.59 -5.62
CA LEU A 33 -1.37 -9.38 -6.73
C LEU A 33 -1.54 -10.88 -6.47
N CYS A 34 -1.36 -11.32 -5.22
CA CYS A 34 -1.60 -12.69 -4.79
C CYS A 34 -3.07 -13.08 -4.99
N GLU A 35 -4.02 -12.22 -4.58
CA GLU A 35 -5.44 -12.48 -4.77
C GLU A 35 -5.86 -12.50 -6.25
N GLU A 36 -5.36 -11.57 -7.06
CA GLU A 36 -5.66 -11.57 -8.50
C GLU A 36 -5.08 -12.83 -9.19
N ALA A 37 -3.88 -13.27 -8.77
CA ALA A 37 -3.30 -14.52 -9.23
C ALA A 37 -4.15 -15.74 -8.82
N ALA A 38 -4.56 -15.80 -7.55
CA ALA A 38 -5.42 -16.86 -7.03
C ALA A 38 -6.74 -16.93 -7.81
N LYS A 39 -7.40 -15.79 -8.07
CA LYS A 39 -8.63 -15.73 -8.87
C LYS A 39 -8.44 -16.26 -10.29
N GLN A 40 -7.31 -15.94 -10.92
CA GLN A 40 -7.01 -16.44 -12.27
C GLN A 40 -6.84 -17.97 -12.28
N ILE A 41 -6.11 -18.52 -11.31
CA ILE A 41 -5.94 -19.98 -11.16
C ILE A 41 -7.28 -20.65 -10.88
N ILE A 42 -8.04 -20.15 -9.92
CA ILE A 42 -9.35 -20.68 -9.55
C ILE A 42 -10.30 -20.70 -10.77
N ASN A 43 -10.32 -19.61 -11.54
CA ASN A 43 -11.18 -19.52 -12.74
C ASN A 43 -10.77 -20.52 -13.84
N LYS A 44 -9.49 -20.88 -13.93
CA LYS A 44 -9.01 -21.91 -14.89
C LYS A 44 -9.31 -23.32 -14.41
N ILE A 45 -9.23 -23.58 -13.11
CA ILE A 45 -9.52 -24.90 -12.52
C ILE A 45 -11.03 -25.15 -12.46
N LYS A 46 -11.82 -24.09 -12.25
CA LYS A 46 -13.26 -24.19 -12.01
C LYS A 46 -13.99 -24.81 -13.20
N LYS A 47 -14.45 -26.04 -13.01
CA LYS A 47 -15.42 -26.74 -13.88
C LYS A 47 -16.85 -26.56 -13.35
N LYS A 48 -17.86 -27.07 -14.10
CA LYS A 48 -19.22 -27.19 -13.57
C LYS A 48 -19.17 -28.10 -12.33
N ASN A 49 -19.77 -27.74 -11.22
CA ASN A 49 -19.82 -28.48 -9.95
C ASN A 49 -18.58 -28.42 -9.04
N VAL A 50 -17.74 -27.39 -9.15
CA VAL A 50 -16.67 -27.15 -8.17
C VAL A 50 -17.14 -26.17 -7.09
N ILE A 51 -17.00 -26.53 -5.82
CA ILE A 51 -17.27 -25.66 -4.66
C ILE A 51 -15.98 -24.93 -4.34
N ILE A 52 -16.08 -23.60 -4.13
CA ILE A 52 -14.97 -22.76 -3.66
C ILE A 52 -15.24 -22.41 -2.22
N GLU A 53 -14.36 -22.82 -1.32
CA GLU A 53 -14.40 -22.49 0.09
C GLU A 53 -13.32 -21.46 0.42
N TYR A 54 -13.74 -20.33 1.04
CA TYR A 54 -12.83 -19.25 1.45
C TYR A 54 -12.60 -19.35 2.96
N ILE A 55 -11.33 -19.29 3.37
CA ILE A 55 -10.94 -19.31 4.77
C ILE A 55 -9.94 -18.17 5.01
N PHE A 56 -10.17 -17.35 6.03
CA PHE A 56 -9.20 -16.33 6.42
C PHE A 56 -8.17 -16.94 7.38
N GLY A 57 -6.89 -16.58 7.19
CA GLY A 57 -5.79 -17.19 7.91
C GLY A 57 -5.82 -17.00 9.42
N ASP A 58 -6.47 -15.93 9.91
CA ASP A 58 -6.67 -15.61 11.34
C ASP A 58 -7.88 -16.31 11.98
N GLU A 59 -8.78 -16.89 11.16
CA GLU A 59 -10.00 -17.57 11.61
C GLU A 59 -9.86 -19.12 11.63
N ILE A 60 -8.65 -19.64 11.47
CA ILE A 60 -8.43 -21.09 11.32
C ILE A 60 -8.51 -21.81 12.67
N ASP A 61 -9.58 -22.59 12.87
CA ASP A 61 -9.60 -23.66 13.86
C ASP A 61 -8.91 -24.90 13.27
N GLN A 62 -7.77 -25.30 13.86
CA GLN A 62 -6.92 -26.38 13.35
C GLN A 62 -7.63 -27.73 13.20
N ALA A 63 -8.53 -28.09 14.11
CA ALA A 63 -9.25 -29.35 14.07
C ALA A 63 -10.29 -29.38 12.94
N CYS A 64 -11.10 -28.33 12.85
CA CYS A 64 -12.10 -28.16 11.80
C CYS A 64 -11.47 -28.03 10.41
N PHE A 65 -10.33 -27.36 10.33
CA PHE A 65 -9.61 -27.18 9.07
C PHE A 65 -9.03 -28.48 8.50
N ARG A 66 -8.44 -29.31 9.38
CA ARG A 66 -7.93 -30.63 8.97
C ARG A 66 -9.04 -31.51 8.41
N GLU A 67 -10.21 -31.51 9.04
CA GLU A 67 -11.38 -32.24 8.55
C GLU A 67 -11.83 -31.72 7.18
N LYS A 68 -11.89 -30.42 6.98
CA LYS A 68 -12.27 -29.79 5.70
C LYS A 68 -11.30 -30.13 4.55
N LEU A 69 -9.99 -30.21 4.83
CA LEU A 69 -8.98 -30.55 3.82
C LEU A 69 -9.03 -32.01 3.39
N LEU A 70 -9.35 -32.91 4.32
CA LEU A 70 -9.31 -34.36 4.11
C LEU A 70 -10.67 -34.97 3.80
N SER A 71 -11.77 -34.28 4.12
CA SER A 71 -13.12 -34.80 3.89
C SER A 71 -13.51 -34.79 2.41
N ALA A 72 -14.00 -35.90 1.92
CA ALA A 72 -14.61 -35.97 0.60
C ALA A 72 -15.88 -35.07 0.55
N SER A 73 -16.10 -34.43 -0.59
CA SER A 73 -17.34 -33.66 -0.78
C SER A 73 -18.49 -34.59 -1.12
N LEU A 74 -19.61 -34.45 -0.39
CA LEU A 74 -20.84 -35.20 -0.69
C LEU A 74 -21.59 -34.65 -1.91
N PHE A 75 -21.34 -33.38 -2.29
CA PHE A 75 -22.11 -32.66 -3.31
C PHE A 75 -21.30 -32.18 -4.50
N ALA A 76 -19.98 -32.34 -4.49
CA ALA A 76 -19.09 -31.92 -5.56
C ALA A 76 -17.95 -32.90 -5.76
N GLU A 77 -17.58 -33.13 -7.02
CA GLU A 77 -16.45 -33.99 -7.38
C GLU A 77 -15.10 -33.44 -6.92
N GLU A 78 -14.96 -32.11 -6.90
CA GLU A 78 -13.74 -31.41 -6.48
C GLU A 78 -14.09 -30.14 -5.68
N LYS A 79 -13.23 -29.80 -4.69
CA LYS A 79 -13.28 -28.53 -3.97
C LYS A 79 -12.02 -27.73 -4.27
N ILE A 80 -12.16 -26.41 -4.21
CA ILE A 80 -11.04 -25.47 -4.17
C ILE A 80 -11.11 -24.77 -2.83
N ILE A 81 -10.09 -24.94 -1.99
CA ILE A 81 -9.98 -24.29 -0.69
C ILE A 81 -8.99 -23.15 -0.86
N TRP A 82 -9.46 -21.92 -0.67
CA TRP A 82 -8.60 -20.73 -0.72
C TRP A 82 -8.40 -20.13 0.67
N ILE A 83 -7.17 -20.27 1.19
CA ILE A 83 -6.76 -19.65 2.44
C ILE A 83 -6.19 -18.27 2.13
N LYS A 84 -6.84 -17.24 2.65
CA LYS A 84 -6.47 -15.85 2.45
C LYS A 84 -5.62 -15.34 3.62
N ASP A 85 -4.53 -14.65 3.28
CA ASP A 85 -3.65 -13.95 4.23
C ASP A 85 -3.15 -14.83 5.37
N LEU A 86 -2.64 -16.00 5.00
CA LEU A 86 -2.13 -16.97 5.96
C LEU A 86 -0.80 -16.47 6.56
N THR A 87 -0.76 -16.35 7.88
CA THR A 87 0.43 -15.94 8.64
C THR A 87 1.16 -17.10 9.31
N GLU A 88 0.41 -18.12 9.76
CA GLU A 88 0.94 -19.29 10.45
C GLU A 88 0.65 -20.57 9.67
N PHE A 89 1.66 -21.41 9.49
CA PHE A 89 1.60 -22.65 8.73
C PHE A 89 1.65 -23.91 9.61
N SER A 90 1.61 -23.77 10.93
CA SER A 90 1.80 -24.85 11.91
C SER A 90 0.80 -26.01 11.80
N PHE A 91 -0.40 -25.73 11.32
CA PHE A 91 -1.46 -26.72 11.13
C PHE A 91 -1.35 -27.50 9.80
N LEU A 92 -0.50 -27.07 8.87
CA LEU A 92 -0.21 -27.81 7.65
C LEU A 92 0.98 -28.74 7.91
N SER A 93 0.76 -30.04 7.86
CA SER A 93 1.82 -31.04 7.98
C SER A 93 2.09 -31.72 6.63
N PRO A 94 3.27 -32.33 6.43
CA PRO A 94 3.55 -33.13 5.22
C PRO A 94 2.53 -34.21 4.98
N GLU A 95 1.96 -34.82 6.04
CA GLU A 95 0.93 -35.84 5.94
C GLU A 95 -0.35 -35.30 5.33
N ILE A 96 -0.81 -34.13 5.79
CA ILE A 96 -2.02 -33.47 5.26
C ILE A 96 -1.81 -33.15 3.78
N ILE A 97 -0.66 -32.59 3.43
CA ILE A 97 -0.35 -32.19 2.06
C ILE A 97 -0.27 -33.39 1.13
N ASN A 98 0.30 -34.51 1.56
CA ASN A 98 0.41 -35.75 0.75
C ASN A 98 -0.94 -36.43 0.49
N HIS A 99 -1.92 -36.24 1.39
CA HIS A 99 -3.26 -36.84 1.27
C HIS A 99 -4.33 -35.86 0.76
N LEU A 100 -3.91 -34.69 0.28
CA LEU A 100 -4.81 -33.65 -0.21
C LEU A 100 -5.61 -34.12 -1.43
N GLN A 101 -6.93 -34.16 -1.29
CA GLN A 101 -7.83 -34.56 -2.39
C GLN A 101 -8.34 -33.36 -3.19
N HIS A 102 -8.22 -32.16 -2.67
CA HIS A 102 -8.75 -30.91 -3.20
C HIS A 102 -7.66 -29.98 -3.71
N TYR A 103 -8.04 -28.94 -4.45
CA TYR A 103 -7.13 -27.86 -4.76
C TYR A 103 -6.98 -26.93 -3.55
N LEU A 104 -5.74 -26.58 -3.23
CA LEU A 104 -5.40 -25.67 -2.15
C LEU A 104 -4.71 -24.43 -2.72
N VAL A 105 -5.31 -23.26 -2.51
CA VAL A 105 -4.73 -21.98 -2.88
C VAL A 105 -4.40 -21.21 -1.61
N ILE A 106 -3.17 -20.77 -1.45
CA ILE A 106 -2.71 -20.03 -0.26
C ILE A 106 -2.18 -18.67 -0.71
N THR A 107 -2.64 -17.62 -0.04
CA THR A 107 -2.06 -16.28 -0.17
C THR A 107 -1.48 -15.82 1.17
N THR A 108 -0.27 -15.25 1.16
CA THR A 108 0.45 -14.79 2.35
C THR A 108 1.28 -13.55 2.06
N LEU A 109 1.57 -12.75 3.09
CA LEU A 109 2.47 -11.58 2.98
C LEU A 109 3.94 -11.98 2.88
N GLU A 110 4.36 -12.99 3.64
CA GLU A 110 5.76 -13.30 3.84
C GLU A 110 6.15 -14.65 3.22
N ALA A 111 6.97 -14.62 2.17
CA ALA A 111 7.52 -15.84 1.54
C ALA A 111 8.33 -16.70 2.54
N LYS A 112 9.00 -16.07 3.50
CA LYS A 112 9.85 -16.76 4.49
C LYS A 112 9.06 -17.59 5.51
N ALA A 113 7.77 -17.30 5.69
CA ALA A 113 6.90 -18.03 6.59
C ALA A 113 6.48 -19.40 6.01
N ILE A 114 6.62 -19.60 4.70
CA ILE A 114 6.15 -20.80 4.01
C ILE A 114 7.13 -21.96 4.26
N PRO A 115 6.69 -23.09 4.83
CA PRO A 115 7.54 -24.25 5.04
C PRO A 115 8.06 -24.86 3.74
N ASP A 116 9.30 -25.38 3.77
CA ASP A 116 9.96 -25.98 2.59
C ASP A 116 9.19 -27.16 1.98
N PHE A 117 8.47 -27.93 2.79
CA PHE A 117 7.70 -29.07 2.28
C PHE A 117 6.51 -28.62 1.43
N ILE A 118 5.93 -27.44 1.70
CA ILE A 118 4.89 -26.84 0.87
C ILE A 118 5.50 -26.34 -0.44
N ILE A 119 6.63 -25.62 -0.37
CA ILE A 119 7.31 -25.09 -1.58
C ILE A 119 7.71 -26.24 -2.54
N LYS A 120 8.06 -27.40 -2.02
CA LYS A 120 8.46 -28.57 -2.83
C LYS A 120 7.29 -29.17 -3.61
N GLN A 121 6.06 -29.06 -3.11
CA GLN A 121 4.86 -29.68 -3.68
C GLN A 121 3.89 -28.67 -4.30
N ALA A 122 4.11 -27.40 -4.09
CA ALA A 122 3.27 -26.33 -4.59
C ALA A 122 3.88 -25.63 -5.79
N ILE A 123 3.04 -25.06 -6.63
CA ILE A 123 3.45 -24.00 -7.51
C ILE A 123 3.53 -22.72 -6.68
N PHE A 124 4.76 -22.29 -6.42
CA PHE A 124 5.06 -21.11 -5.61
C PHE A 124 5.44 -19.93 -6.49
N VAL A 125 4.77 -18.78 -6.29
CA VAL A 125 5.07 -17.51 -6.98
C VAL A 125 5.21 -16.38 -5.95
N ASP A 126 6.33 -15.68 -5.99
CA ASP A 126 6.58 -14.51 -5.13
C ASP A 126 6.22 -13.20 -5.87
N PHE A 127 5.13 -12.57 -5.44
CA PHE A 127 4.67 -11.26 -5.90
C PHE A 127 5.18 -10.10 -5.04
N SER A 128 6.29 -10.26 -4.34
CA SER A 128 6.94 -9.14 -3.68
C SER A 128 7.24 -8.01 -4.67
N VAL A 129 6.85 -6.80 -4.33
CA VAL A 129 7.00 -5.61 -5.17
C VAL A 129 8.10 -4.72 -4.60
N LYS A 130 9.18 -4.58 -5.35
CA LYS A 130 10.25 -3.65 -5.00
C LYS A 130 9.80 -2.20 -5.24
N PRO A 131 10.30 -1.20 -4.49
CA PRO A 131 9.90 0.20 -4.65
C PRO A 131 9.99 0.72 -6.08
N LYS A 132 10.98 0.28 -6.87
CA LYS A 132 11.13 0.63 -8.28
C LYS A 132 10.03 0.05 -9.19
N GLU A 133 9.40 -1.03 -8.76
CA GLU A 133 8.37 -1.72 -9.53
C GLU A 133 6.97 -1.18 -9.20
N GLN A 134 6.83 -0.44 -8.09
CA GLN A 134 5.53 0.06 -7.62
C GLN A 134 4.80 0.88 -8.69
N GLN A 135 5.49 1.86 -9.27
CA GLN A 135 4.90 2.70 -10.32
C GLN A 135 4.47 1.89 -11.55
N LYS A 136 5.26 0.88 -11.93
CA LYS A 136 4.92 -0.02 -13.04
C LYS A 136 3.63 -0.80 -12.76
N TRP A 137 3.49 -1.35 -11.56
CA TRP A 137 2.29 -2.10 -11.17
C TRP A 137 1.03 -1.22 -11.10
N GLN A 138 1.15 -0.01 -10.55
CA GLN A 138 0.07 0.97 -10.54
C GLN A 138 -0.38 1.31 -11.97
N GLU A 139 0.59 1.61 -12.84
CA GLU A 139 0.34 1.95 -14.24
C GLU A 139 -0.35 0.81 -14.98
N GLN A 140 0.16 -0.42 -14.85
CA GLN A 140 -0.43 -1.59 -15.48
C GLN A 140 -1.87 -1.85 -15.01
N LEU A 141 -2.13 -1.70 -13.71
CA LEU A 141 -3.47 -1.87 -13.15
C LEU A 141 -4.44 -0.84 -13.73
N ILE A 142 -4.06 0.44 -13.69
CA ILE A 142 -4.89 1.53 -14.22
C ILE A 142 -5.18 1.33 -15.71
N GLN A 143 -4.16 1.05 -16.51
CA GLN A 143 -4.31 0.84 -17.95
C GLN A 143 -5.19 -0.37 -18.26
N THR A 144 -5.03 -1.47 -17.53
CA THR A 144 -5.83 -2.69 -17.73
C THR A 144 -7.32 -2.43 -17.47
N LEU A 145 -7.64 -1.75 -16.36
CA LEU A 145 -9.03 -1.44 -16.00
C LEU A 145 -9.67 -0.46 -16.97
N LEU A 146 -8.95 0.59 -17.35
CA LEU A 146 -9.44 1.60 -18.31
C LEU A 146 -9.66 1.00 -19.70
N LYS A 147 -8.72 0.16 -20.17
CA LYS A 147 -8.85 -0.53 -21.46
C LYS A 147 -10.07 -1.46 -21.49
N LYS A 148 -10.27 -2.24 -20.41
CA LYS A 148 -11.43 -3.13 -20.28
C LYS A 148 -12.75 -2.33 -20.33
N ALA A 149 -12.79 -1.18 -19.69
CA ALA A 149 -13.96 -0.31 -19.64
C ALA A 149 -14.10 0.61 -20.88
N LYS A 150 -13.14 0.64 -21.81
CA LYS A 150 -13.07 1.58 -22.94
C LYS A 150 -13.09 3.04 -22.49
N LYS A 151 -12.40 3.36 -21.38
CA LYS A 151 -12.34 4.69 -20.78
C LYS A 151 -10.91 5.23 -20.80
N ARG A 152 -10.77 6.53 -20.51
CA ARG A 152 -9.50 7.24 -20.38
C ARG A 152 -9.47 8.05 -19.09
N ILE A 153 -8.29 8.39 -18.61
CA ILE A 153 -8.08 9.25 -17.44
C ILE A 153 -7.13 10.38 -17.83
N THR A 154 -7.42 11.60 -17.39
CA THR A 154 -6.49 12.72 -17.62
C THR A 154 -5.21 12.53 -16.77
N PRO A 155 -4.05 13.05 -17.23
CA PRO A 155 -2.81 12.98 -16.44
C PRO A 155 -2.97 13.57 -15.02
N THR A 156 -3.68 14.69 -14.90
CA THR A 156 -3.97 15.35 -13.63
C THR A 156 -4.84 14.45 -12.73
N ALA A 157 -5.94 13.89 -13.25
CA ALA A 157 -6.80 12.99 -12.49
C ALA A 157 -6.05 11.74 -12.02
N LYS A 158 -5.18 11.18 -12.87
CA LYS A 158 -4.33 10.04 -12.49
C LYS A 158 -3.41 10.41 -11.33
N THR A 159 -2.77 11.58 -11.37
CA THR A 159 -1.94 12.06 -10.26
C THR A 159 -2.76 12.18 -8.98
N TYR A 160 -3.94 12.78 -9.02
CA TYR A 160 -4.83 12.88 -7.85
C TYR A 160 -5.22 11.49 -7.31
N LEU A 161 -5.58 10.55 -8.18
CA LEU A 161 -5.91 9.19 -7.75
C LEU A 161 -4.75 8.54 -7.00
N LEU A 162 -3.53 8.65 -7.53
CA LEU A 162 -2.33 8.09 -6.92
C LEU A 162 -1.96 8.83 -5.61
N ASP A 163 -2.11 10.14 -5.55
CA ASP A 163 -1.92 10.92 -4.33
C ASP A 163 -2.88 10.50 -3.21
N TYR A 164 -4.11 10.11 -3.57
CA TYR A 164 -5.15 9.73 -2.62
C TYR A 164 -5.03 8.27 -2.15
N THR A 165 -4.49 7.41 -2.98
CA THR A 165 -4.45 5.96 -2.74
C THR A 165 -3.05 5.44 -2.40
N GLY A 166 -2.00 6.22 -2.62
CA GLY A 166 -0.62 5.76 -2.50
C GLY A 166 -0.36 4.49 -3.31
N PHE A 167 0.43 3.56 -2.77
CA PHE A 167 0.66 2.26 -3.40
C PHE A 167 -0.35 1.19 -2.95
N ASN A 168 -1.56 1.57 -2.62
CA ASN A 168 -2.61 0.61 -2.29
C ASN A 168 -3.35 0.17 -3.56
N LEU A 169 -2.96 -0.97 -4.14
CA LEU A 169 -3.55 -1.48 -5.39
C LEU A 169 -5.04 -1.85 -5.24
N PHE A 170 -5.49 -2.29 -4.04
CA PHE A 170 -6.92 -2.51 -3.77
C PHE A 170 -7.70 -1.21 -3.86
N ALA A 171 -7.19 -0.15 -3.22
CA ALA A 171 -7.83 1.16 -3.27
C ALA A 171 -7.85 1.72 -4.68
N ILE A 172 -6.75 1.63 -5.44
CA ILE A 172 -6.69 2.07 -6.84
C ILE A 172 -7.76 1.34 -7.67
N LYS A 173 -7.85 0.01 -7.53
CA LYS A 173 -8.86 -0.78 -8.25
C LYS A 173 -10.27 -0.34 -7.89
N ASN A 174 -10.60 -0.33 -6.60
CA ASN A 174 -11.94 -0.04 -6.12
C ASN A 174 -12.40 1.37 -6.53
N TYR A 175 -11.53 2.39 -6.34
CA TYR A 175 -11.87 3.75 -6.73
C TYR A 175 -11.95 3.91 -8.25
N LEU A 176 -11.08 3.25 -9.01
CA LEU A 176 -11.14 3.34 -10.47
C LEU A 176 -12.40 2.67 -11.04
N GLU A 177 -12.80 1.51 -10.51
CA GLU A 177 -14.06 0.85 -10.87
C GLU A 177 -15.28 1.72 -10.51
N MET A 178 -15.25 2.33 -9.31
CA MET A 178 -16.28 3.28 -8.88
C MET A 178 -16.35 4.50 -9.81
N LEU A 179 -15.23 5.08 -10.20
CA LEU A 179 -15.14 6.21 -11.11
C LEU A 179 -15.65 5.86 -12.51
N ILE A 180 -15.30 4.68 -13.01
CA ILE A 180 -15.78 4.16 -14.30
C ILE A 180 -17.31 4.08 -14.30
N ASN A 181 -17.90 3.57 -13.22
CA ASN A 181 -19.35 3.48 -13.06
C ASN A 181 -19.98 4.89 -12.91
N TYR A 182 -19.35 5.77 -12.12
CA TYR A 182 -19.84 7.13 -11.87
C TYR A 182 -19.94 8.00 -13.14
N ILE A 183 -18.92 7.92 -14.03
CA ILE A 183 -18.95 8.69 -15.27
C ILE A 183 -19.93 8.15 -16.30
N GLY A 184 -20.46 6.93 -16.13
CA GLY A 184 -21.43 6.31 -17.00
C GLY A 184 -20.96 6.25 -18.46
N GLU A 185 -21.67 6.90 -19.37
CA GLU A 185 -21.35 6.91 -20.80
C GLU A 185 -20.16 7.81 -21.17
N LYS A 186 -19.76 8.75 -20.29
CA LYS A 186 -18.61 9.61 -20.56
C LYS A 186 -17.33 8.79 -20.69
N GLU A 187 -16.47 9.17 -21.62
CA GLU A 187 -15.24 8.40 -21.89
C GLU A 187 -14.06 8.78 -20.99
N VAL A 188 -14.04 9.98 -20.40
CA VAL A 188 -12.88 10.56 -19.76
C VAL A 188 -13.13 10.85 -18.29
N ILE A 189 -12.29 10.25 -17.43
CA ILE A 189 -12.21 10.57 -16.00
C ILE A 189 -11.31 11.80 -15.84
N ASN A 190 -11.82 12.86 -15.23
CA ASN A 190 -11.10 14.09 -14.93
C ASN A 190 -10.92 14.30 -13.42
N GLU A 191 -10.16 15.34 -13.04
CA GLU A 191 -9.85 15.64 -11.65
C GLU A 191 -11.07 15.91 -10.78
N ARG A 192 -12.15 16.52 -11.32
CA ARG A 192 -13.39 16.76 -10.57
C ARG A 192 -14.05 15.45 -10.15
N HIS A 193 -14.02 14.44 -11.01
CA HIS A 193 -14.55 13.13 -10.67
C HIS A 193 -13.78 12.50 -9.51
N ILE A 194 -12.44 12.64 -9.48
CA ILE A 194 -11.62 12.14 -8.37
C ILE A 194 -11.97 12.87 -7.07
N ILE A 195 -11.97 14.21 -7.10
CA ILE A 195 -12.25 15.03 -5.91
C ILE A 195 -13.61 14.69 -5.29
N ASN A 196 -14.62 14.43 -6.13
CA ASN A 196 -15.99 14.17 -5.66
C ASN A 196 -16.19 12.74 -5.14
N MET A 197 -15.41 11.77 -5.62
CA MET A 197 -15.71 10.36 -5.39
C MET A 197 -14.63 9.60 -4.59
N VAL A 198 -13.39 10.07 -4.62
CA VAL A 198 -12.27 9.36 -3.98
C VAL A 198 -11.98 9.96 -2.62
N THR A 199 -12.12 9.16 -1.57
CA THR A 199 -11.69 9.54 -0.22
C THR A 199 -10.23 9.14 -0.03
N PRO A 200 -9.32 10.07 0.33
CA PRO A 200 -7.93 9.73 0.55
C PRO A 200 -7.75 8.73 1.70
N ILE A 201 -6.79 7.84 1.58
CA ILE A 201 -6.35 7.02 2.70
C ILE A 201 -5.70 7.97 3.72
N LYS A 202 -6.12 7.88 5.00
CA LYS A 202 -5.71 8.83 6.06
C LYS A 202 -4.20 9.07 6.12
N GLU A 203 -3.42 8.01 6.07
CA GLU A 203 -1.95 8.10 6.17
C GLU A 203 -1.30 8.74 4.94
N GLU A 204 -1.84 8.49 3.76
CA GLU A 204 -1.36 9.06 2.50
C GLU A 204 -1.71 10.56 2.37
N ALA A 205 -2.81 10.98 2.99
CA ALA A 205 -3.27 12.36 2.93
C ALA A 205 -2.26 13.36 3.51
N ALA A 206 -1.68 13.07 4.68
CA ALA A 206 -0.67 13.95 5.29
C ALA A 206 0.62 13.99 4.48
N PHE A 207 1.05 12.83 4.00
CA PHE A 207 2.23 12.72 3.15
C PHE A 207 2.06 13.51 1.86
N ALA A 208 0.88 13.44 1.22
CA ALA A 208 0.57 14.20 0.02
C ALA A 208 0.57 15.72 0.26
N ILE A 209 0.02 16.21 1.39
CA ILE A 209 0.11 17.62 1.77
C ILE A 209 1.58 18.04 1.88
N GLY A 210 2.38 17.31 2.67
CA GLY A 210 3.78 17.62 2.88
C GLY A 210 4.60 17.62 1.58
N GLU A 211 4.33 16.70 0.65
CA GLU A 211 4.98 16.66 -0.66
C GLU A 211 4.67 17.91 -1.49
N LYS A 212 3.41 18.34 -1.53
CA LYS A 212 3.00 19.54 -2.27
C LYS A 212 3.61 20.80 -1.70
N LEU A 213 3.77 20.89 -0.37
CA LEU A 213 4.44 22.02 0.27
C LEU A 213 5.91 22.11 -0.14
N VAL A 214 6.64 20.99 -0.13
CA VAL A 214 8.05 20.95 -0.55
C VAL A 214 8.22 21.27 -2.04
N GLN A 215 7.22 20.98 -2.87
CA GLN A 215 7.19 21.34 -4.30
C GLN A 215 6.77 22.79 -4.56
N ASN A 216 6.58 23.62 -3.52
CA ASN A 216 6.04 25.00 -3.62
C ASN A 216 4.63 25.08 -4.24
N LYS A 217 3.84 24.01 -4.13
CA LYS A 217 2.46 23.92 -4.65
C LYS A 217 1.44 24.21 -3.54
N THR A 218 1.57 25.34 -2.86
CA THR A 218 0.76 25.70 -1.68
C THR A 218 -0.73 25.72 -1.96
N GLU A 219 -1.15 26.28 -3.11
CA GLU A 219 -2.56 26.30 -3.48
C GLU A 219 -3.15 24.90 -3.68
N VAL A 220 -2.35 23.97 -4.19
CA VAL A 220 -2.76 22.56 -4.35
C VAL A 220 -2.89 21.89 -2.99
N ALA A 221 -1.97 22.16 -2.06
CA ALA A 221 -2.05 21.68 -0.68
C ALA A 221 -3.30 22.19 0.06
N LEU A 222 -3.61 23.48 -0.07
CA LEU A 222 -4.81 24.10 0.53
C LEU A 222 -6.12 23.54 -0.06
N ARG A 223 -6.20 23.39 -1.38
CA ARG A 223 -7.36 22.72 -2.02
C ARG A 223 -7.51 21.27 -1.55
N PHE A 224 -6.42 20.55 -1.44
CA PHE A 224 -6.43 19.18 -0.95
C PHE A 224 -6.93 19.11 0.49
N LEU A 225 -6.44 19.99 1.38
CA LEU A 225 -6.90 20.13 2.77
C LEU A 225 -8.42 20.40 2.84
N LYS A 226 -8.90 21.36 2.05
CA LYS A 226 -10.34 21.71 1.98
C LYS A 226 -11.18 20.51 1.56
N ASN A 227 -10.75 19.77 0.53
CA ASN A 227 -11.42 18.57 0.06
C ASN A 227 -11.50 17.48 1.14
N LEU A 228 -10.44 17.30 1.95
CA LEU A 228 -10.45 16.35 3.07
C LEU A 228 -11.56 16.70 4.07
N VAL A 229 -11.67 17.97 4.45
CA VAL A 229 -12.70 18.44 5.41
C VAL A 229 -14.10 18.29 4.80
N GLU A 230 -14.30 18.64 3.53
CA GLU A 230 -15.57 18.50 2.82
C GLU A 230 -16.00 17.03 2.68
N GLN A 231 -15.03 16.10 2.60
CA GLN A 231 -15.27 14.65 2.60
C GLN A 231 -15.52 14.07 4.01
N GLY A 232 -15.63 14.91 5.03
CA GLY A 232 -15.96 14.51 6.40
C GLY A 232 -14.77 14.10 7.26
N PHE A 233 -13.52 14.36 6.84
CA PHE A 233 -12.38 14.16 7.72
C PHE A 233 -12.42 15.15 8.87
N HIS A 234 -12.37 14.63 10.09
CA HIS A 234 -12.37 15.48 11.28
C HIS A 234 -11.08 16.32 11.35
N PRO A 235 -11.16 17.65 11.57
CA PRO A 235 -10.00 18.53 11.58
C PRO A 235 -8.88 18.10 12.53
N LEU A 236 -9.19 17.59 13.72
CA LEU A 236 -8.20 17.05 14.65
C LEU A 236 -7.51 15.77 14.11
N ALA A 237 -8.20 14.96 13.31
CA ALA A 237 -7.57 13.83 12.67
C ALA A 237 -6.56 14.27 11.60
N ILE A 238 -6.89 15.28 10.81
CA ILE A 238 -5.95 15.89 9.85
C ILE A 238 -4.76 16.49 10.59
N LEU A 239 -5.00 17.25 11.66
CA LEU A 239 -3.92 17.82 12.49
C LEU A 239 -3.00 16.72 13.06
N SER A 240 -3.55 15.62 13.56
CA SER A 240 -2.76 14.49 14.09
C SER A 240 -1.83 13.89 13.03
N LEU A 241 -2.28 13.82 11.79
CA LEU A 241 -1.46 13.36 10.66
C LEU A 241 -0.35 14.35 10.32
N LEU A 242 -0.63 15.65 10.36
CA LEU A 242 0.37 16.70 10.15
C LEU A 242 1.41 16.70 11.28
N ILE A 243 1.00 16.45 12.53
CA ILE A 243 1.92 16.29 13.68
C ILE A 243 2.83 15.07 13.46
N LYS A 244 2.28 13.94 12.99
CA LYS A 244 3.08 12.74 12.67
C LYS A 244 4.13 13.03 11.61
N GLU A 245 3.76 13.73 10.54
CA GLU A 245 4.65 14.14 9.47
C GLU A 245 5.76 15.08 9.99
N TRP A 246 5.39 16.10 10.79
CA TRP A 246 6.34 16.99 11.42
C TRP A 246 7.34 16.23 12.31
N ARG A 247 6.89 15.26 13.11
CA ARG A 247 7.77 14.44 13.95
C ARG A 247 8.82 13.70 13.14
N PHE A 248 8.42 13.09 12.02
CA PHE A 248 9.37 12.44 11.13
C PHE A 248 10.40 13.40 10.53
N LEU A 249 9.96 14.60 10.13
CA LEU A 249 10.86 15.63 9.59
C LEU A 249 11.84 16.14 10.66
N LEU A 250 11.36 16.41 11.87
CA LEU A 250 12.21 16.88 12.98
C LEU A 250 13.28 15.85 13.32
N GLU A 251 12.88 14.60 13.49
CA GLU A 251 13.80 13.53 13.85
C GLU A 251 14.84 13.27 12.75
N ALA A 252 14.40 13.23 11.49
CA ALA A 252 15.31 13.14 10.36
C ALA A 252 16.30 14.31 10.34
N LYS A 253 15.82 15.54 10.59
CA LYS A 253 16.68 16.73 10.63
C LYS A 253 17.71 16.70 11.76
N ILE A 254 17.31 16.27 12.96
CA ILE A 254 18.24 16.09 14.08
C ILE A 254 19.34 15.11 13.73
N LEU A 255 19.00 13.95 13.16
CA LEU A 255 19.98 12.93 12.77
C LEU A 255 20.96 13.41 11.69
N LEU A 256 20.50 14.26 10.77
CA LEU A 256 21.35 14.91 9.76
C LEU A 256 22.30 15.94 10.38
N GLU A 257 21.82 16.79 11.29
CA GLU A 257 22.61 17.84 11.94
C GLU A 257 23.65 17.28 12.92
N GLU A 258 23.29 16.21 13.62
CA GLU A 258 24.22 15.50 14.51
C GLU A 258 25.24 14.62 13.76
N GLY A 259 25.21 14.60 12.44
CA GLY A 259 26.09 13.75 11.63
C GLY A 259 25.87 12.24 11.82
N LYS A 260 24.78 11.84 12.47
CA LYS A 260 24.43 10.43 12.66
C LYS A 260 24.01 9.74 11.37
N ILE A 261 23.51 10.51 10.40
CA ILE A 261 23.18 10.10 9.04
C ILE A 261 23.83 11.10 8.10
N ASN A 262 24.71 10.61 7.25
CA ASN A 262 25.36 11.45 6.23
C ASN A 262 24.61 11.31 4.90
N PHE A 263 23.50 12.04 4.75
CA PHE A 263 22.63 11.98 3.58
C PHE A 263 22.76 13.25 2.73
N ASN A 264 23.02 13.07 1.43
CA ASN A 264 23.03 14.15 0.45
C ASN A 264 21.76 14.08 -0.44
N GLU A 265 21.18 15.24 -0.74
CA GLU A 265 20.00 15.35 -1.63
C GLU A 265 20.23 14.77 -3.05
N SER A 266 21.48 14.75 -3.51
CA SER A 266 21.87 14.17 -4.80
C SER A 266 21.82 12.65 -4.82
N TYR A 267 21.75 11.99 -3.65
CA TYR A 267 21.70 10.52 -3.61
C TYR A 267 20.47 9.99 -4.32
N SER A 268 20.70 9.08 -5.26
CA SER A 268 19.62 8.28 -5.81
C SER A 268 19.08 7.33 -4.74
N TYR A 269 17.85 6.87 -4.91
CA TYR A 269 17.28 5.88 -4.00
C TYR A 269 18.12 4.60 -3.88
N GLN A 270 18.80 4.20 -4.96
CA GLN A 270 19.72 3.04 -4.95
C GLN A 270 20.96 3.27 -4.08
N GLN A 271 21.56 4.46 -4.17
CA GLN A 271 22.67 4.83 -3.31
C GLN A 271 22.23 4.86 -1.84
N PHE A 272 21.08 5.47 -1.55
CA PHE A 272 20.48 5.46 -0.22
C PHE A 272 20.34 4.04 0.34
N LEU A 273 19.77 3.10 -0.43
CA LEU A 273 19.60 1.70 0.00
C LEU A 273 20.92 1.00 0.31
N LYS A 274 21.99 1.34 -0.40
CA LYS A 274 23.31 0.71 -0.22
C LYS A 274 24.10 1.30 0.94
N THR A 275 24.02 2.61 1.13
CA THR A 275 24.88 3.34 2.07
C THR A 275 24.19 3.72 3.37
N ILE A 276 23.03 4.37 3.29
CA ILE A 276 22.36 4.98 4.45
C ILE A 276 21.41 4.04 5.17
N TYR A 277 20.57 3.32 4.41
CA TYR A 277 19.54 2.48 5.00
C TYR A 277 20.08 1.38 5.93
N PRO A 278 21.22 0.68 5.61
CA PRO A 278 21.83 -0.28 6.53
C PRO A 278 22.35 0.36 7.83
N GLU A 279 22.84 1.62 7.76
CA GLU A 279 23.29 2.35 8.96
C GLU A 279 22.12 2.68 9.88
N VAL A 280 21.01 3.17 9.33
CA VAL A 280 19.79 3.47 10.09
C VAL A 280 19.27 2.21 10.79
N LYS A 281 19.23 1.07 10.10
CA LYS A 281 18.84 -0.21 10.69
C LYS A 281 19.78 -0.68 11.81
N ARG A 282 21.09 -0.56 11.61
CA ARG A 282 22.10 -1.01 12.58
C ARG A 282 22.04 -0.21 13.87
N LYS A 283 21.88 1.10 13.77
CA LYS A 283 21.88 2.00 14.93
C LYS A 283 20.60 1.91 15.76
N LYS A 284 19.55 1.20 15.30
CA LYS A 284 18.22 1.07 15.96
C LYS A 284 17.65 2.41 16.43
N ILE A 285 18.04 3.48 15.76
CA ILE A 285 17.73 4.83 16.17
C ILE A 285 16.34 5.14 15.64
N THR A 286 15.34 5.32 16.57
CA THR A 286 14.20 6.16 16.33
C THR A 286 12.95 5.56 15.66
N ILE A 287 11.84 6.33 15.72
CA ILE A 287 10.56 6.01 15.03
C ILE A 287 10.73 5.82 13.51
N LEU A 288 11.82 6.33 12.93
CA LEU A 288 12.10 6.24 11.49
C LEU A 288 12.47 4.82 11.03
N ILE A 289 12.90 3.93 11.95
CA ILE A 289 13.33 2.57 11.59
C ILE A 289 12.19 1.70 11.06
N ASN A 290 10.97 1.98 11.50
CA ASN A 290 9.78 1.24 11.13
C ASN A 290 9.17 1.71 9.79
N LEU A 291 9.74 2.77 9.21
CA LEU A 291 9.27 3.29 7.94
C LEU A 291 9.77 2.42 6.78
N HIS A 292 8.93 2.31 5.78
CA HIS A 292 9.34 1.72 4.51
C HIS A 292 10.57 2.48 3.96
N PRO A 293 11.60 1.81 3.41
CA PRO A 293 12.84 2.45 2.96
C PRO A 293 12.64 3.64 2.02
N TYR A 294 11.65 3.56 1.14
CA TYR A 294 11.33 4.64 0.22
C TYR A 294 10.74 5.87 0.94
N VAL A 295 9.87 5.66 1.91
CA VAL A 295 9.29 6.74 2.74
C VAL A 295 10.39 7.44 3.52
N LEU A 296 11.30 6.67 4.14
CA LEU A 296 12.45 7.22 4.86
C LEU A 296 13.35 8.06 3.93
N TYR A 297 13.62 7.58 2.72
CA TYR A 297 14.39 8.32 1.72
C TYR A 297 13.75 9.68 1.38
N ILE A 298 12.44 9.70 1.18
CA ILE A 298 11.71 10.94 0.89
C ILE A 298 11.70 11.88 2.11
N ILE A 299 11.53 11.36 3.33
CA ILE A 299 11.55 12.16 4.55
C ILE A 299 12.92 12.82 4.74
N LEU A 300 14.03 12.08 4.54
CA LEU A 300 15.38 12.65 4.63
C LEU A 300 15.61 13.75 3.58
N LYS A 301 15.18 13.52 2.35
CA LYS A 301 15.21 14.55 1.30
C LYS A 301 14.44 15.82 1.68
N ARG A 302 13.28 15.65 2.27
CA ARG A 302 12.41 16.77 2.69
C ARG A 302 12.99 17.48 3.91
N ALA A 303 13.51 16.72 4.89
CA ALA A 303 14.12 17.29 6.10
C ALA A 303 15.30 18.21 5.80
N ASN A 304 16.07 17.95 4.76
CA ASN A 304 17.16 18.83 4.32
C ASN A 304 16.70 20.25 3.91
N ARG A 305 15.42 20.42 3.58
CA ARG A 305 14.85 21.72 3.20
C ARG A 305 14.43 22.59 4.36
N TYR A 306 14.45 22.05 5.59
CA TYR A 306 14.11 22.76 6.81
C TYR A 306 15.34 23.06 7.65
N SER A 307 15.31 24.15 8.40
CA SER A 307 16.21 24.36 9.54
C SER A 307 15.60 23.76 10.81
N LEU A 308 16.42 23.38 11.80
CA LEU A 308 15.91 22.97 13.13
C LEU A 308 15.04 24.07 13.75
N ARG A 309 15.49 25.33 13.67
CA ARG A 309 14.72 26.49 14.16
C ARG A 309 13.35 26.58 13.49
N GLY A 310 13.27 26.39 12.16
CA GLY A 310 12.01 26.37 11.42
C GLY A 310 11.08 25.25 11.89
N LEU A 311 11.61 24.05 12.14
CA LEU A 311 10.83 22.93 12.67
C LEU A 311 10.36 23.14 14.10
N TYR A 312 11.15 23.80 14.98
CA TYR A 312 10.69 24.16 16.33
C TYR A 312 9.59 25.24 16.30
N ARG A 313 9.72 26.26 15.47
CA ARG A 313 8.64 27.25 15.26
C ARG A 313 7.35 26.61 14.73
N LEU A 314 7.50 25.62 13.86
CA LEU A 314 6.37 24.85 13.37
C LEU A 314 5.70 24.03 14.49
N HIS A 315 6.48 23.49 15.44
CA HIS A 315 5.95 22.82 16.62
C HIS A 315 5.05 23.73 17.46
N GLU A 316 5.53 24.92 17.76
CA GLU A 316 4.73 25.91 18.49
C GLU A 316 3.42 26.20 17.76
N LYS A 317 3.47 26.36 16.44
CA LYS A 317 2.28 26.62 15.64
C LYS A 317 1.31 25.44 15.62
N LEU A 318 1.82 24.19 15.60
CA LEU A 318 1.01 22.97 15.71
C LEU A 318 0.28 22.91 17.05
N LEU A 319 0.95 23.22 18.18
CA LEU A 319 0.35 23.25 19.51
C LEU A 319 -0.75 24.33 19.61
N LEU A 320 -0.50 25.53 19.11
CA LEU A 320 -1.49 26.58 19.06
C LEU A 320 -2.70 26.21 18.21
N THR A 321 -2.47 25.57 17.06
CA THR A 321 -3.54 25.11 16.17
C THR A 321 -4.41 24.02 16.85
N ASP A 322 -3.79 23.10 17.58
CA ASP A 322 -4.52 22.06 18.36
C ASP A 322 -5.42 22.71 19.42
N SER A 323 -4.88 23.67 20.16
CA SER A 323 -5.63 24.42 21.16
C SER A 323 -6.81 25.16 20.53
N PHE A 324 -6.59 25.92 19.46
CA PHE A 324 -7.65 26.68 18.79
C PHE A 324 -8.75 25.80 18.20
N ILE A 325 -8.40 24.67 17.58
CA ILE A 325 -9.41 23.73 17.04
C ILE A 325 -10.29 23.15 18.16
N LYS A 326 -9.74 22.96 19.38
CA LYS A 326 -10.47 22.39 20.52
C LYS A 326 -11.30 23.44 21.29
N THR A 327 -10.89 24.68 21.30
CA THR A 327 -11.49 25.72 22.20
C THR A 327 -12.25 26.81 21.46
N SER A 328 -11.97 27.02 20.18
CA SER A 328 -12.59 28.10 19.40
C SER A 328 -13.92 27.69 18.80
N THR A 329 -14.83 28.62 18.68
CA THR A 329 -16.10 28.50 17.94
C THR A 329 -15.94 28.75 16.44
N GLN A 330 -14.74 29.20 16.00
CA GLN A 330 -14.47 29.45 14.59
C GLN A 330 -14.27 28.17 13.81
N ASN A 331 -14.40 28.26 12.48
CA ASN A 331 -14.22 27.14 11.58
C ASN A 331 -12.80 26.55 11.70
N SER A 332 -12.72 25.30 12.10
CA SER A 332 -11.45 24.56 12.26
C SER A 332 -10.60 24.50 10.98
N LEU A 333 -11.23 24.54 9.80
CA LEU A 333 -10.54 24.60 8.52
C LEU A 333 -9.64 25.83 8.41
N TYR A 334 -10.11 27.00 8.88
CA TYR A 334 -9.32 28.22 8.88
C TYR A 334 -7.98 28.05 9.63
N TYR A 335 -8.00 27.43 10.80
CA TYR A 335 -6.77 27.19 11.56
C TYR A 335 -5.81 26.23 10.88
N LEU A 336 -6.33 25.21 10.19
CA LEU A 336 -5.52 24.29 9.39
C LEU A 336 -4.92 24.99 8.16
N GLU A 337 -5.66 25.85 7.48
CA GLU A 337 -5.16 26.65 6.36
C GLU A 337 -4.03 27.58 6.79
N MET A 338 -4.22 28.29 7.93
CA MET A 338 -3.18 29.14 8.52
C MET A 338 -1.93 28.35 8.92
N LEU A 339 -2.10 27.13 9.42
CA LEU A 339 -0.99 26.22 9.71
C LEU A 339 -0.21 25.87 8.44
N ILE A 340 -0.90 25.50 7.35
CA ILE A 340 -0.28 25.18 6.06
C ILE A 340 0.51 26.37 5.50
N LEU A 341 -0.06 27.57 5.53
CA LEU A 341 0.62 28.81 5.11
C LEU A 341 1.87 29.10 5.96
N PHE A 342 1.79 28.86 7.27
CA PHE A 342 2.94 29.01 8.16
C PHE A 342 4.01 27.94 7.88
N TRP A 343 3.61 26.70 7.58
CA TRP A 343 4.52 25.61 7.27
C TRP A 343 5.41 25.94 6.08
N VAL A 344 4.82 26.53 5.02
CA VAL A 344 5.58 27.00 3.84
C VAL A 344 6.65 28.02 4.21
N LYS A 345 6.35 28.96 5.12
CA LYS A 345 7.35 29.94 5.56
C LYS A 345 8.56 29.29 6.24
N CYS A 346 8.35 28.17 6.93
CA CYS A 346 9.43 27.42 7.58
C CYS A 346 10.34 26.66 6.60
N LEU A 347 9.95 26.49 5.32
CA LEU A 347 10.77 25.86 4.28
C LEU A 347 11.92 26.76 3.79
N GLY A 348 11.80 28.05 3.91
CA GLY A 348 12.77 29.04 3.39
C GLY A 348 13.82 29.52 4.39
N ASP A 349 13.63 29.24 5.67
CA ASP A 349 14.49 29.74 6.76
C ASP A 349 15.85 28.98 6.82
N LYS A 350 16.63 29.02 5.73
CA LYS A 350 18.01 28.48 5.73
C LYS A 350 19.02 29.44 6.37
N ASN A 351 18.65 30.71 6.61
CA ASN A 351 19.52 31.74 7.17
C ASN A 351 18.90 32.26 8.48
N GLY A 352 19.34 31.70 9.59
CA GLY A 352 19.05 32.23 10.93
C GLY A 352 19.79 31.50 12.00
#